data_39c2ec0e1e7dc2d58f01481af28edc6a
#
_entry.id   39c2ec0e1e7dc2d58f01481af28edc6a
#
_cell.length_a   1.000
_cell.length_b   1.000
_cell.length_c   1.000
_cell.angle_alpha   90.00
_cell.angle_beta   90.00
_cell.angle_gamma   90.00
#
_symmetry.space_group_name_H-M   'P 1'
#
loop_
_entity.id
_entity.type
_entity.pdbx_description
1 polymer ?
#
loop_
_entity_poly.entity_id
_entity_poly.type
_entity_poly.pdbx_seq_one_letter_code
_entity_poly.pdbx_strand_id
1 'polypeptide(L)'
;KDTVDNISHIREIINNVRPVRPDFVIFSGYDEYMMDTLILGGNGGIPATANFAPQLTCGIYRAWCEKEYETMFGLQRRLSALSTIYSLDSPFFGIIKKAIQLSGVDISTHVMPPVLPANEEHISNLKQILQRAGL
;
A
#
# COMPACT_ATOMS: atom_id res chain seq x y z
N LYS A 1 11.80 3.92 5.06
CA LYS A 1 10.36 3.60 4.99
C LYS A 1 9.73 3.80 6.36
N ASP A 2 8.69 4.63 6.41
CA ASP A 2 7.90 4.87 7.62
C ASP A 2 6.60 4.07 7.57
N THR A 3 6.37 3.21 8.56
CA THR A 3 5.18 2.36 8.70
C THR A 3 4.50 2.62 10.04
N VAL A 4 4.41 3.90 10.40
CA VAL A 4 3.62 4.38 11.54
C VAL A 4 2.27 4.85 10.99
N ASP A 5 1.16 4.39 11.60
CA ASP A 5 -0.19 4.78 11.20
C ASP A 5 -0.53 6.19 11.71
N ASN A 6 0.24 7.15 11.24
CA ASN A 6 0.08 8.56 11.57
C ASN A 6 0.80 9.43 10.54
N ILE A 7 0.06 10.12 9.70
CA ILE A 7 0.64 11.03 8.68
C ILE A 7 1.47 12.16 9.29
N SER A 8 1.18 12.58 10.53
CA SER A 8 1.98 13.59 11.24
C SER A 8 3.41 13.11 11.47
N HIS A 9 3.64 11.80 11.66
CA HIS A 9 4.98 11.25 11.82
C HIS A 9 5.80 11.41 10.53
N ILE A 10 5.22 11.10 9.37
CA ILE A 10 5.88 11.32 8.06
C ILE A 10 6.21 12.80 7.87
N ARG A 11 5.26 13.70 8.18
CA ARG A 11 5.47 15.15 8.11
C ARG A 11 6.64 15.60 9.01
N GLU A 12 6.72 15.09 10.23
CA GLU A 12 7.81 15.41 11.16
C GLU A 12 9.16 14.93 10.64
N ILE A 13 9.23 13.72 10.10
CA ILE A 13 10.45 13.20 9.47
C ILE A 13 10.87 14.12 8.32
N ILE A 14 9.95 14.49 7.44
CA ILE A 14 10.24 15.35 6.29
C ILE A 14 10.76 16.71 6.78
N ASN A 15 10.05 17.36 7.71
CA ASN A 15 10.38 18.69 8.20
C ASN A 15 11.71 18.73 8.96
N ASN A 16 12.07 17.66 9.66
CA ASN A 16 13.31 17.62 10.45
C ASN A 16 14.52 17.10 9.65
N VAL A 17 14.30 16.19 8.71
CA VAL A 17 15.41 15.56 7.98
C VAL A 17 15.79 16.34 6.72
N ARG A 18 14.81 16.80 5.93
CA ARG A 18 15.08 17.50 4.65
C ARG A 18 15.98 18.74 4.78
N PRO A 19 15.83 19.60 5.80
CA PRO A 19 16.71 20.77 5.93
C PRO A 19 18.18 20.44 6.14
N VAL A 20 18.48 19.28 6.76
CA VAL A 20 19.85 18.87 7.09
C VAL A 20 20.37 17.75 6.17
N ARG A 21 19.48 17.00 5.55
CA ARG A 21 19.80 15.93 4.60
C ARG A 21 18.82 15.95 3.42
N PRO A 22 18.97 16.89 2.49
CA PRO A 22 18.08 17.01 1.33
C PRO A 22 18.12 15.78 0.39
N ASP A 23 19.20 15.02 0.43
CA ASP A 23 19.40 13.77 -0.29
C ASP A 23 18.68 12.55 0.31
N PHE A 24 18.21 12.66 1.56
CA PHE A 24 17.61 11.53 2.28
C PHE A 24 16.23 11.17 1.70
N VAL A 25 16.08 9.88 1.34
CA VAL A 25 14.87 9.35 0.70
C VAL A 25 13.87 8.90 1.76
N ILE A 26 12.61 9.38 1.65
CA ILE A 26 11.53 9.11 2.60
C ILE A 26 10.35 8.48 1.87
N PHE A 27 9.93 7.27 2.31
CA PHE A 27 8.80 6.54 1.78
C PHE A 27 7.75 6.25 2.85
N SER A 28 6.47 6.30 2.50
CA SER A 28 5.41 5.72 3.32
C SER A 28 5.41 4.19 3.24
N GLY A 29 4.96 3.55 4.29
CA GLY A 29 4.67 2.10 4.31
C GLY A 29 3.17 1.81 4.17
N TYR A 30 2.31 2.76 4.56
CA TYR A 30 0.86 2.66 4.41
C TYR A 30 0.41 3.09 3.02
N ASP A 31 -0.51 2.33 2.45
CA ASP A 31 -1.11 2.59 1.15
C ASP A 31 -1.84 3.95 1.11
N GLU A 32 -2.58 4.25 2.17
CA GLU A 32 -3.36 5.47 2.30
C GLU A 32 -2.50 6.72 2.28
N TYR A 33 -1.26 6.65 2.76
CA TYR A 33 -0.36 7.80 2.91
C TYR A 33 0.57 8.01 1.71
N MET A 34 0.44 7.24 0.64
CA MET A 34 1.35 7.36 -0.49
C MET A 34 1.26 8.72 -1.17
N MET A 35 0.04 9.17 -1.48
CA MET A 35 -0.20 10.48 -2.09
C MET A 35 0.22 11.61 -1.14
N ASP A 36 -0.19 11.54 0.13
CA ASP A 36 0.14 12.55 1.13
C ASP A 36 1.65 12.69 1.33
N THR A 37 2.36 11.55 1.31
CA THR A 37 3.84 11.56 1.40
C THR A 37 4.46 12.33 0.23
N LEU A 38 3.96 12.16 -0.99
CA LEU A 38 4.43 12.91 -2.16
C LEU A 38 4.13 14.41 -2.03
N ILE A 39 2.91 14.77 -1.59
CA ILE A 39 2.49 16.18 -1.37
C ILE A 39 3.35 16.85 -0.30
N LEU A 40 3.69 16.15 0.77
CA LEU A 40 4.54 16.66 1.85
C LEU A 40 6.02 16.77 1.48
N GLY A 41 6.43 16.29 0.30
CA GLY A 41 7.82 16.34 -0.16
C GLY A 41 8.62 15.07 0.09
N GLY A 42 7.98 13.95 0.40
CA GLY A 42 8.59 12.63 0.40
C GLY A 42 8.80 12.08 -1.01
N ASN A 43 9.26 10.85 -1.12
CA ASN A 43 9.73 10.27 -2.37
C ASN A 43 8.79 9.18 -2.96
N GLY A 44 7.72 8.81 -2.24
CA GLY A 44 6.77 7.78 -2.67
C GLY A 44 6.38 6.83 -1.55
N GLY A 45 6.09 5.58 -1.90
CA GLY A 45 5.68 4.57 -0.94
C GLY A 45 6.22 3.17 -1.26
N ILE A 46 6.28 2.34 -0.23
CA ILE A 46 6.58 0.90 -0.32
C ILE A 46 5.43 0.15 0.39
N PRO A 47 4.21 0.24 -0.13
CA PRO A 47 3.03 -0.39 0.46
C PRO A 47 2.97 -1.88 0.14
N ALA A 48 2.26 -2.66 0.96
CA ALA A 48 2.14 -4.09 0.74
C ALA A 48 1.25 -4.44 -0.46
N THR A 49 0.28 -3.57 -0.83
CA THR A 49 -0.54 -3.74 -2.03
C THR A 49 0.27 -3.75 -3.32
N ALA A 50 1.46 -3.14 -3.35
CA ALA A 50 2.36 -3.18 -4.50
C ALA A 50 2.75 -4.60 -4.92
N ASN A 51 2.61 -5.59 -4.04
CA ASN A 51 2.91 -6.99 -4.35
C ASN A 51 1.86 -7.66 -5.25
N PHE A 52 0.61 -7.15 -5.28
CA PHE A 52 -0.48 -7.75 -6.07
C PHE A 52 -1.26 -6.73 -6.93
N ALA A 53 -1.08 -5.44 -6.68
CA ALA A 53 -1.69 -4.36 -7.45
C ALA A 53 -0.67 -3.23 -7.77
N PRO A 54 0.54 -3.56 -8.31
CA PRO A 54 1.59 -2.57 -8.56
C PRO A 54 1.14 -1.45 -9.51
N GLN A 55 0.17 -1.72 -10.39
CA GLN A 55 -0.37 -0.74 -11.33
C GLN A 55 -1.01 0.46 -10.62
N LEU A 56 -1.57 0.29 -9.41
CA LEU A 56 -2.14 1.39 -8.63
C LEU A 56 -1.02 2.26 -8.05
N THR A 57 -0.06 1.67 -7.35
CA THR A 57 1.03 2.40 -6.70
C THR A 57 1.97 3.07 -7.71
N CYS A 58 2.37 2.34 -8.75
CA CYS A 58 3.18 2.91 -9.83
C CYS A 58 2.41 3.98 -10.62
N GLY A 59 1.10 3.78 -10.80
CA GLY A 59 0.23 4.75 -11.46
C GLY A 59 0.13 6.06 -10.69
N ILE A 60 -0.03 6.02 -9.36
CA ILE A 60 -0.03 7.21 -8.50
C ILE A 60 1.28 7.98 -8.66
N TYR A 61 2.42 7.30 -8.57
CA TYR A 61 3.72 7.95 -8.71
C TYR A 61 3.92 8.57 -10.09
N ARG A 62 3.53 7.86 -11.16
CA ARG A 62 3.61 8.38 -12.54
C ARG A 62 2.74 9.61 -12.70
N ALA A 63 1.47 9.54 -12.30
CA ALA A 63 0.54 10.67 -12.37
C ALA A 63 1.04 11.90 -11.58
N TRP A 64 1.70 11.67 -10.44
CA TRP A 64 2.38 12.73 -9.69
C TRP A 64 3.49 13.39 -10.52
N CYS A 65 4.38 12.61 -11.13
CA CYS A 65 5.48 13.11 -11.95
C CYS A 65 4.98 13.88 -13.19
N GLU A 66 3.88 13.40 -13.78
CA GLU A 66 3.25 13.97 -14.98
C GLU A 66 2.27 15.11 -14.65
N LYS A 67 2.05 15.39 -13.36
CA LYS A 67 1.10 16.41 -12.83
C LYS A 67 -0.36 16.14 -13.21
N GLU A 68 -0.70 14.88 -13.44
CA GLU A 68 -2.05 14.42 -13.72
C GLU A 68 -2.83 14.16 -12.42
N TYR A 69 -3.13 15.23 -11.68
CA TYR A 69 -3.65 15.12 -10.32
C TYR A 69 -5.01 14.42 -10.22
N GLU A 70 -5.91 14.61 -11.19
CA GLU A 70 -7.21 13.89 -11.18
C GLU A 70 -7.02 12.38 -11.34
N THR A 71 -6.11 11.96 -12.21
CA THR A 71 -5.71 10.55 -12.35
C THR A 71 -5.14 10.03 -11.04
N MET A 72 -4.24 10.78 -10.41
CA MET A 72 -3.63 10.44 -9.12
C MET A 72 -4.69 10.27 -8.01
N PHE A 73 -5.65 11.20 -7.91
CA PHE A 73 -6.74 11.12 -6.93
C PHE A 73 -7.63 9.90 -7.14
N GLY A 74 -7.94 9.58 -8.40
CA GLY A 74 -8.71 8.38 -8.75
C GLY A 74 -8.01 7.10 -8.32
N LEU A 75 -6.71 6.98 -8.60
CA LEU A 75 -5.90 5.83 -8.23
C LEU A 75 -5.73 5.71 -6.71
N GLN A 76 -5.51 6.82 -6.01
CA GLN A 76 -5.38 6.82 -4.55
C GLN A 76 -6.69 6.38 -3.87
N ARG A 77 -7.85 6.82 -4.35
CA ARG A 77 -9.15 6.35 -3.83
C ARG A 77 -9.32 4.84 -4.00
N ARG A 78 -8.90 4.27 -5.14
CA ARG A 78 -8.91 2.82 -5.37
C ARG A 78 -7.95 2.09 -4.44
N LEU A 79 -6.76 2.63 -4.27
CA LEU A 79 -5.74 2.05 -3.38
C LEU A 79 -6.22 2.06 -1.92
N SER A 80 -6.81 3.16 -1.45
CA SER A 80 -7.35 3.28 -0.09
C SER A 80 -8.53 2.32 0.16
N ALA A 81 -9.40 2.12 -0.84
CA ALA A 81 -10.46 1.13 -0.74
C ALA A 81 -9.91 -0.30 -0.66
N LEU A 82 -8.80 -0.57 -1.34
CA LEU A 82 -8.14 -1.87 -1.35
C LEU A 82 -7.45 -2.18 -0.01
N SER A 83 -6.95 -1.17 0.70
CA SER A 83 -6.25 -1.36 1.97
C SER A 83 -7.14 -1.93 3.10
N THR A 84 -8.47 -1.95 2.90
CA THR A 84 -9.40 -2.64 3.82
C THR A 84 -9.09 -4.14 3.97
N ILE A 85 -8.28 -4.74 3.08
CA ILE A 85 -7.82 -6.13 3.22
C ILE A 85 -7.01 -6.36 4.51
N TYR A 86 -6.34 -5.34 5.03
CA TYR A 86 -5.52 -5.46 6.24
C TYR A 86 -6.34 -5.72 7.50
N SER A 87 -7.64 -5.40 7.50
CA SER A 87 -8.55 -5.67 8.59
C SER A 87 -9.15 -7.08 8.58
N LEU A 88 -8.90 -7.87 7.52
CA LEU A 88 -9.44 -9.22 7.41
C LEU A 88 -8.78 -10.21 8.35
N ASP A 89 -7.51 -9.97 8.72
CA ASP A 89 -6.76 -10.84 9.63
C ASP A 89 -5.63 -10.06 10.32
N SER A 90 -5.19 -10.54 11.49
CA SER A 90 -4.05 -9.96 12.21
C SER A 90 -3.18 -11.10 12.79
N PRO A 91 -1.94 -11.22 12.31
CA PRO A 91 -1.27 -10.43 11.26
C PRO A 91 -1.71 -10.82 9.84
N PHE A 92 -1.81 -9.85 8.97
CA PHE A 92 -2.40 -9.93 7.61
C PHE A 92 -1.53 -10.63 6.54
N PHE A 93 -0.40 -11.24 6.91
CA PHE A 93 0.55 -11.81 5.93
C PHE A 93 -0.05 -12.92 5.07
N GLY A 94 -0.92 -13.77 5.64
CA GLY A 94 -1.66 -14.81 4.91
C GLY A 94 -2.58 -14.21 3.84
N ILE A 95 -3.25 -13.09 4.17
CA ILE A 95 -4.12 -12.35 3.26
C ILE A 95 -3.33 -11.79 2.08
N ILE A 96 -2.19 -11.14 2.33
CA ILE A 96 -1.34 -10.60 1.26
C ILE A 96 -0.84 -11.71 0.33
N LYS A 97 -0.34 -12.81 0.87
CA LYS A 97 0.10 -13.95 0.05
C LYS A 97 -1.05 -14.51 -0.82
N LYS A 98 -2.25 -14.57 -0.26
CA LYS A 98 -3.42 -15.00 -1.03
C LYS A 98 -3.83 -14.00 -2.11
N ALA A 99 -3.75 -12.70 -1.82
CA ALA A 99 -3.98 -11.64 -2.81
C ALA A 99 -2.98 -11.75 -3.99
N ILE A 100 -1.70 -11.97 -3.70
CA ILE A 100 -0.65 -12.18 -4.71
C ILE A 100 -0.98 -13.40 -5.59
N GLN A 101 -1.38 -14.53 -4.96
CA GLN A 101 -1.76 -15.72 -5.71
C GLN A 101 -2.99 -15.48 -6.59
N LEU A 102 -4.00 -14.75 -6.08
CA LEU A 102 -5.21 -14.40 -6.83
C LEU A 102 -4.93 -13.42 -7.99
N SER A 103 -3.86 -12.62 -7.91
CA SER A 103 -3.41 -11.76 -9.01
C SER A 103 -2.67 -12.50 -10.12
N GLY A 104 -2.55 -13.83 -10.02
CA GLY A 104 -1.94 -14.69 -11.04
C GLY A 104 -0.45 -14.99 -10.84
N VAL A 105 0.14 -14.57 -9.73
CA VAL A 105 1.53 -14.89 -9.40
C VAL A 105 1.58 -16.25 -8.70
N ASP A 106 2.36 -17.18 -9.24
CA ASP A 106 2.52 -18.52 -8.66
C ASP A 106 3.47 -18.45 -7.44
N ILE A 107 2.88 -18.30 -6.26
CA ILE A 107 3.59 -18.34 -4.99
C ILE A 107 2.90 -19.27 -3.99
N SER A 108 3.68 -19.79 -3.04
CA SER A 108 3.14 -20.48 -1.87
C SER A 108 2.46 -19.48 -0.92
N THR A 109 1.26 -19.82 -0.46
CA THR A 109 0.55 -19.05 0.58
C THR A 109 0.94 -19.48 2.00
N HIS A 110 1.92 -20.39 2.13
CA HIS A 110 2.43 -20.83 3.43
C HIS A 110 2.91 -19.66 4.27
N VAL A 111 2.56 -19.66 5.55
CA VAL A 111 3.03 -18.71 6.56
C VAL A 111 3.65 -19.46 7.73
N MET A 112 4.65 -18.84 8.36
CA MET A 112 5.32 -19.43 9.53
C MET A 112 4.54 -19.15 10.82
N PRO A 113 4.50 -20.08 11.77
CA PRO A 113 3.96 -19.82 13.10
C PRO A 113 4.64 -18.58 13.75
N PRO A 114 3.91 -17.77 14.52
CA PRO A 114 2.54 -17.96 14.99
C PRO A 114 1.44 -17.49 14.01
N VAL A 115 1.79 -17.07 12.78
CA VAL A 115 0.82 -16.63 11.79
C VAL A 115 0.03 -17.82 11.28
N LEU A 116 -1.29 -17.67 11.16
CA LEU A 116 -2.18 -18.69 10.60
C LEU A 116 -2.44 -18.42 9.12
N PRO A 117 -2.67 -19.47 8.31
CA PRO A 117 -3.14 -19.31 6.94
C PRO A 117 -4.51 -18.63 6.89
N ALA A 118 -4.77 -17.86 5.83
CA ALA A 118 -6.09 -17.28 5.59
C ALA A 118 -7.16 -18.37 5.49
N ASN A 119 -8.27 -18.24 6.23
CA ASN A 119 -9.38 -19.15 6.19
C ASN A 119 -10.33 -18.88 5.00
N GLU A 120 -11.34 -19.73 4.77
CA GLU A 120 -12.27 -19.61 3.65
C GLU A 120 -13.09 -18.31 3.70
N GLU A 121 -13.48 -17.84 4.88
CA GLU A 121 -14.20 -16.58 5.05
C GLU A 121 -13.32 -15.39 4.66
N HIS A 122 -12.08 -15.35 5.14
CA HIS A 122 -11.10 -14.33 4.77
C HIS A 122 -10.86 -14.30 3.25
N ILE A 123 -10.73 -15.49 2.62
CA ILE A 123 -10.53 -15.61 1.18
C ILE A 123 -11.76 -15.11 0.40
N SER A 124 -12.96 -15.42 0.86
CA SER A 124 -14.20 -14.93 0.25
C SER A 124 -14.31 -13.41 0.30
N ASN A 125 -14.05 -12.82 1.47
CA ASN A 125 -14.06 -11.38 1.66
C ASN A 125 -12.96 -10.68 0.83
N LEU A 126 -11.76 -11.26 0.80
CA LEU A 126 -10.66 -10.78 -0.02
C LEU A 126 -11.04 -10.70 -1.50
N LYS A 127 -11.63 -11.77 -2.06
CA LYS A 127 -12.09 -11.80 -3.46
C LYS A 127 -13.10 -10.67 -3.76
N GLN A 128 -14.04 -10.41 -2.85
CA GLN A 128 -15.00 -9.32 -3.01
C GLN A 128 -14.32 -7.94 -3.02
N ILE A 129 -13.33 -7.72 -2.14
CA ILE A 129 -12.57 -6.46 -2.08
C ILE A 129 -11.78 -6.28 -3.38
N LEU A 130 -11.04 -7.31 -3.85
CA LEU A 130 -10.30 -7.26 -5.10
C LEU A 130 -11.22 -6.95 -6.29
N GLN A 131 -12.36 -7.63 -6.40
CA GLN A 131 -13.33 -7.39 -7.47
C GLN A 131 -13.87 -5.95 -7.46
N ARG A 132 -14.20 -5.39 -6.29
CA ARG A 132 -14.65 -3.99 -6.15
C ARG A 132 -13.56 -2.99 -6.55
N ALA A 133 -12.29 -3.34 -6.36
CA ALA A 133 -11.15 -2.53 -6.78
C ALA A 133 -10.81 -2.68 -8.28
N GLY A 134 -11.52 -3.57 -9.02
CA GLY A 134 -11.27 -3.85 -10.42
C GLY A 134 -10.01 -4.68 -10.67
N LEU A 135 -9.75 -5.65 -9.77
CA LEU A 135 -8.62 -6.58 -9.81
C LEU A 135 -9.11 -8.02 -9.93
#